data_cfab9eca71a2645acdf073620188f5d9
#
_entry.id   cfab9eca71a2645acdf073620188f5d9
#
_cell.length_a   1.000
_cell.length_b   1.000
_cell.length_c   1.000
_cell.angle_alpha   90.00
_cell.angle_beta   90.00
_cell.angle_gamma   90.00
#
_symmetry.space_group_name_H-M   'P 1'
#
loop_
_entity.id
_entity.type
_entity.pdbx_description
1 polymer ?
#
loop_
_entity_poly.entity_id
_entity_poly.type
_entity_poly.pdbx_seq_one_letter_code
_entity_poly.pdbx_strand_id
1 'polypeptide(L)'
;MKSIPRSEGGELQSLPVQTNLRLKPPIVSNVDSVSAVLDTMIKEDVGAIVVVDESQPVGIITEKDILARVVQPQKDFELTLAKDVMSKPLRTIEADRPIREALDLMRRYNIRTLVVTNDGDLLGLATERRLLEVAHGRYIMKNYNASLRRLSSHLDRIRVAYVSSYPPRICGIATYTKDLLDAASRLYALKPQVVFAINDKGEYYNYGSEVEFQIDRERADSYVEVAEYVNESDIDIVNIQHEFGLFGGAWGKNILVFLENLEKPVVTTLHTLLLEPEPEARRVLEGILRRSNHVVVMARAGIKIIEQLYDTPVDKVRHIPHGCPNVPFILSKTIKRRLGLEDRTILSTFGLLSRGKGIEYAIQALPPIVKLYPQIVYLVIGETHPEVRKHEGELYRNELINLVESLGLYENVRFVNRFLPLNDLIRYLQATDVYILPYPNKEQISSGTLLYALSTGKAIVSTPFLHAEEVISEGCAWKCEFRDPGSITDNVRTLLQQEDIHRKLEENAYQYSRDMIWPNVAMQYVNLFYETLGM
;
A
#
# COMPACT_ATOMS: atom_id res chain seq x y z
N MET A 1 31.03 -18.44 -3.01
CA MET A 1 30.48 -17.26 -3.72
C MET A 1 30.28 -17.63 -5.19
N LYS A 2 29.05 -17.96 -5.59
CA LYS A 2 28.74 -18.21 -7.01
C LYS A 2 28.52 -16.86 -7.70
N SER A 3 29.27 -16.60 -8.75
CA SER A 3 29.17 -15.40 -9.59
C SER A 3 27.79 -15.33 -10.25
N ILE A 4 27.11 -14.20 -10.12
CA ILE A 4 25.88 -13.89 -10.86
C ILE A 4 26.23 -13.81 -12.35
N PRO A 5 25.51 -14.51 -13.25
CA PRO A 5 25.79 -14.51 -14.68
C PRO A 5 25.66 -13.09 -15.29
N ARG A 6 26.61 -12.71 -16.14
CA ARG A 6 26.73 -11.37 -16.75
C ARG A 6 25.64 -10.98 -17.76
N SER A 7 24.72 -11.87 -18.15
CA SER A 7 23.76 -11.63 -19.23
C SER A 7 22.35 -11.17 -18.82
N GLU A 8 22.09 -10.97 -17.52
CA GLU A 8 20.72 -10.75 -17.01
C GLU A 8 20.49 -9.34 -16.39
N GLY A 9 21.31 -8.36 -16.79
CA GLY A 9 21.43 -7.05 -16.14
C GLY A 9 20.36 -5.98 -16.43
N GLY A 10 19.37 -6.23 -17.30
CA GLY A 10 18.48 -5.17 -17.78
C GLY A 10 17.46 -4.65 -16.74
N GLU A 11 16.92 -5.51 -15.91
CA GLU A 11 15.81 -5.16 -14.99
C GLU A 11 16.23 -4.72 -13.57
N LEU A 12 17.37 -5.17 -13.09
CA LEU A 12 18.00 -4.65 -11.87
C LEU A 12 18.47 -3.20 -12.02
N GLN A 13 18.60 -2.73 -13.25
CA GLN A 13 19.07 -1.37 -13.56
C GLN A 13 18.03 -0.28 -13.22
N SER A 14 16.76 -0.62 -13.02
CA SER A 14 15.66 0.35 -12.95
C SER A 14 15.12 0.66 -11.55
N LEU A 15 15.52 -0.09 -10.51
CA LEU A 15 15.07 0.20 -9.14
C LEU A 15 15.96 1.25 -8.50
N PRO A 16 15.40 2.38 -8.04
CA PRO A 16 16.16 3.38 -7.31
C PRO A 16 16.61 2.86 -5.94
N VAL A 17 17.80 3.32 -5.50
CA VAL A 17 18.42 2.94 -4.21
C VAL A 17 17.50 3.25 -3.03
N GLN A 18 16.70 4.32 -3.12
CA GLN A 18 15.74 4.72 -2.08
C GLN A 18 14.66 3.68 -1.77
N THR A 19 14.53 2.64 -2.58
CA THR A 19 13.49 1.60 -2.40
C THR A 19 13.67 0.80 -1.10
N ASN A 20 14.88 0.78 -0.51
CA ASN A 20 15.15 0.02 0.71
C ASN A 20 16.31 0.64 1.53
N LEU A 21 16.09 1.83 2.07
CA LEU A 21 17.06 2.54 2.88
C LEU A 21 16.73 2.43 4.38
N ARG A 22 17.77 2.50 5.22
CA ARG A 22 17.61 3.02 6.57
C ARG A 22 17.62 4.55 6.47
N LEU A 23 16.46 5.14 6.59
CA LEU A 23 16.29 6.58 6.54
C LEU A 23 16.84 7.24 7.81
N LYS A 24 17.33 8.50 7.70
CA LYS A 24 18.07 9.24 8.72
C LYS A 24 19.05 8.32 9.46
N PRO A 25 20.21 8.12 8.91
CA PRO A 25 21.21 7.36 9.64
C PRO A 25 21.52 8.11 10.93
N PRO A 26 21.81 7.41 12.01
CA PRO A 26 22.33 8.08 13.18
C PRO A 26 23.59 8.85 12.79
N ILE A 27 23.70 10.05 13.31
CA ILE A 27 24.79 10.96 13.06
C ILE A 27 25.55 11.24 14.37
N VAL A 28 26.85 11.46 14.25
CA VAL A 28 27.71 11.93 15.32
C VAL A 28 28.57 13.09 14.82
N SER A 29 28.98 13.96 15.71
CA SER A 29 29.91 15.04 15.38
C SER A 29 31.30 14.47 15.13
N ASN A 30 32.07 15.13 14.26
CA ASN A 30 33.49 14.81 14.01
C ASN A 30 34.38 14.93 15.27
N VAL A 31 33.93 15.66 16.29
CA VAL A 31 34.61 15.86 17.58
C VAL A 31 34.06 14.97 18.71
N ASP A 32 33.07 14.14 18.45
CA ASP A 32 32.59 13.18 19.43
C ASP A 32 33.65 12.09 19.68
N SER A 33 33.71 11.57 20.93
CA SER A 33 34.59 10.46 21.27
C SER A 33 34.10 9.15 20.66
N VAL A 34 34.98 8.18 20.46
CA VAL A 34 34.61 6.84 19.98
C VAL A 34 33.66 6.15 20.97
N SER A 35 33.76 6.45 22.28
CA SER A 35 32.81 5.99 23.29
C SER A 35 31.40 6.46 22.96
N ALA A 36 31.19 7.75 22.70
CA ALA A 36 29.91 8.32 22.30
C ALA A 36 29.39 7.75 20.96
N VAL A 37 30.29 7.49 20.02
CA VAL A 37 29.97 6.81 18.76
C VAL A 37 29.41 5.41 19.02
N LEU A 38 30.08 4.63 19.89
CA LEU A 38 29.65 3.28 20.24
C LEU A 38 28.31 3.27 20.96
N ASP A 39 28.11 4.18 21.92
CA ASP A 39 26.86 4.33 22.64
C ASP A 39 25.69 4.60 21.68
N THR A 40 25.93 5.47 20.68
CA THR A 40 24.96 5.77 19.64
C THR A 40 24.71 4.55 18.73
N MET A 41 25.76 3.82 18.34
CA MET A 41 25.63 2.62 17.52
C MET A 41 24.82 1.51 18.24
N ILE A 42 25.08 1.33 19.55
CA ILE A 42 24.35 0.36 20.39
C ILE A 42 22.90 0.77 20.57
N LYS A 43 22.67 2.04 20.96
CA LYS A 43 21.32 2.58 21.17
C LYS A 43 20.43 2.48 19.94
N GLU A 44 21.02 2.77 18.77
CA GLU A 44 20.31 2.79 17.49
C GLU A 44 20.35 1.44 16.75
N ASP A 45 20.99 0.41 17.33
CA ASP A 45 21.18 -0.93 16.73
C ASP A 45 21.72 -0.86 15.29
N VAL A 46 22.89 -0.23 15.13
CA VAL A 46 23.50 0.01 13.81
C VAL A 46 24.97 -0.39 13.75
N GLY A 47 25.37 -0.99 12.63
CA GLY A 47 26.75 -1.31 12.31
C GLY A 47 27.52 -0.17 11.58
N ALA A 48 26.86 0.98 11.34
CA ALA A 48 27.49 2.13 10.69
C ALA A 48 26.81 3.44 11.10
N ILE A 49 27.60 4.51 11.22
CA ILE A 49 27.12 5.84 11.64
C ILE A 49 27.77 6.91 10.75
N VAL A 50 27.01 7.95 10.41
CA VAL A 50 27.53 9.07 9.60
C VAL A 50 28.17 10.11 10.52
N VAL A 51 29.37 10.55 10.15
CA VAL A 51 30.07 11.63 10.86
C VAL A 51 29.78 12.93 10.15
N VAL A 52 29.33 13.93 10.91
CA VAL A 52 29.03 15.27 10.40
C VAL A 52 30.00 16.32 10.98
N ASP A 53 30.23 17.35 10.20
CA ASP A 53 30.92 18.57 10.58
C ASP A 53 30.05 19.76 10.19
N GLU A 54 29.70 20.62 11.15
CA GLU A 54 28.71 21.72 10.93
C GLU A 54 27.46 21.28 10.17
N SER A 55 26.91 20.10 10.53
CA SER A 55 25.73 19.46 9.89
C SER A 55 25.97 18.90 8.47
N GLN A 56 27.19 18.98 7.94
CA GLN A 56 27.54 18.38 6.65
C GLN A 56 28.15 16.98 6.86
N PRO A 57 27.71 15.96 6.11
CA PRO A 57 28.27 14.62 6.21
C PRO A 57 29.69 14.59 5.63
N VAL A 58 30.68 14.30 6.50
CA VAL A 58 32.12 14.32 6.14
C VAL A 58 32.77 12.93 6.14
N GLY A 59 32.15 11.94 6.77
CA GLY A 59 32.71 10.60 6.86
C GLY A 59 31.67 9.56 7.35
N ILE A 60 32.10 8.32 7.43
CA ILE A 60 31.34 7.20 7.97
C ILE A 60 32.24 6.38 8.89
N ILE A 61 31.70 5.92 10.02
CA ILE A 61 32.35 4.96 10.91
C ILE A 61 31.55 3.67 10.89
N THR A 62 32.23 2.55 10.67
CA THR A 62 31.66 1.21 10.73
C THR A 62 32.28 0.42 11.89
N GLU A 63 31.65 -0.68 12.31
CA GLU A 63 32.24 -1.62 13.28
C GLU A 63 33.68 -2.03 12.88
N LYS A 64 33.89 -2.24 11.58
CA LYS A 64 35.23 -2.57 11.05
C LYS A 64 36.24 -1.44 11.28
N ASP A 65 35.83 -0.19 11.14
CA ASP A 65 36.70 0.97 11.39
C ASP A 65 37.10 1.05 12.87
N ILE A 66 36.16 0.81 13.78
CA ILE A 66 36.43 0.78 15.22
C ILE A 66 37.37 -0.37 15.57
N LEU A 67 37.13 -1.58 15.07
CA LEU A 67 38.01 -2.72 15.33
C LEU A 67 39.44 -2.49 14.81
N ALA A 68 39.60 -1.96 13.60
CA ALA A 68 40.90 -1.79 12.96
C ALA A 68 41.68 -0.57 13.45
N ARG A 69 40.98 0.53 13.82
CA ARG A 69 41.63 1.82 14.10
C ARG A 69 41.66 2.21 15.56
N VAL A 70 40.86 1.51 16.41
CA VAL A 70 40.79 1.77 17.85
C VAL A 70 41.15 0.52 18.65
N VAL A 71 40.42 -0.59 18.44
CA VAL A 71 40.60 -1.81 19.26
C VAL A 71 41.98 -2.45 19.00
N GLN A 72 42.29 -2.70 17.72
CA GLN A 72 43.58 -3.34 17.35
C GLN A 72 44.82 -2.53 17.78
N PRO A 73 44.82 -1.17 17.61
CA PRO A 73 45.94 -0.34 18.10
C PRO A 73 45.86 -0.05 19.61
N GLN A 74 44.85 -0.53 20.32
CA GLN A 74 44.59 -0.30 21.77
C GLN A 74 44.52 1.20 22.12
N LYS A 75 43.82 1.99 21.28
CA LYS A 75 43.56 3.41 21.58
C LYS A 75 42.48 3.57 22.64
N ASP A 76 42.57 4.66 23.38
CA ASP A 76 41.57 5.06 24.35
C ASP A 76 40.29 5.52 23.66
N PHE A 77 39.15 4.97 24.05
CA PHE A 77 37.84 5.24 23.44
C PHE A 77 37.33 6.65 23.78
N GLU A 78 37.66 7.18 24.96
CA GLU A 78 37.23 8.51 25.39
C GLU A 78 38.05 9.63 24.76
N LEU A 79 39.37 9.36 24.51
CA LEU A 79 40.29 10.35 23.96
C LEU A 79 40.38 10.30 22.43
N THR A 80 39.94 9.24 21.81
CA THR A 80 39.93 9.10 20.34
C THR A 80 38.68 9.71 19.75
N LEU A 81 38.85 10.65 18.81
CA LEU A 81 37.71 11.36 18.20
C LEU A 81 37.22 10.68 16.94
N ALA A 82 35.94 10.89 16.61
CA ALA A 82 35.26 10.34 15.44
C ALA A 82 36.00 10.68 14.13
N LYS A 83 36.55 11.91 14.00
CA LYS A 83 37.34 12.35 12.83
C LYS A 83 38.63 11.55 12.60
N ASP A 84 39.17 10.94 13.67
CA ASP A 84 40.44 10.18 13.61
C ASP A 84 40.19 8.71 13.23
N VAL A 85 38.94 8.28 13.29
CA VAL A 85 38.49 6.89 13.03
C VAL A 85 37.66 6.78 11.76
N MET A 86 36.94 7.83 11.35
CA MET A 86 36.07 7.79 10.19
C MET A 86 36.79 7.44 8.90
N SER A 87 36.07 6.75 8.03
CA SER A 87 36.45 6.54 6.64
C SER A 87 36.04 7.74 5.79
N LYS A 88 37.02 8.33 5.07
CA LYS A 88 36.86 9.46 4.15
C LYS A 88 37.70 9.27 2.89
N PRO A 89 37.35 9.88 1.71
CA PRO A 89 36.18 10.70 1.50
C PRO A 89 34.88 9.87 1.57
N LEU A 90 33.79 10.51 2.03
CA LEU A 90 32.49 9.90 2.08
C LEU A 90 32.06 9.46 0.68
N ARG A 91 31.59 8.23 0.55
CA ARG A 91 31.01 7.72 -0.70
C ARG A 91 29.51 7.82 -0.64
N THR A 92 28.95 8.58 -1.57
CA THR A 92 27.52 8.83 -1.66
C THR A 92 26.95 8.30 -2.96
N ILE A 93 25.64 8.10 -2.98
CA ILE A 93 24.87 7.82 -4.18
C ILE A 93 23.52 8.55 -4.08
N GLU A 94 23.04 9.11 -5.18
CA GLU A 94 21.72 9.73 -5.22
C GLU A 94 20.61 8.68 -5.11
N ALA A 95 19.55 9.07 -4.43
CA ALA A 95 18.43 8.20 -4.04
C ALA A 95 17.69 7.60 -5.23
N ASP A 96 17.64 8.31 -6.36
CA ASP A 96 17.01 7.90 -7.61
C ASP A 96 17.86 6.96 -8.46
N ARG A 97 19.15 6.81 -8.12
CA ARG A 97 20.06 5.94 -8.88
C ARG A 97 19.72 4.47 -8.72
N PRO A 98 19.97 3.66 -9.76
CA PRO A 98 19.68 2.23 -9.72
C PRO A 98 20.44 1.48 -8.63
N ILE A 99 19.80 0.50 -7.97
CA ILE A 99 20.42 -0.42 -6.99
C ILE A 99 21.70 -1.05 -7.54
N ARG A 100 21.74 -1.38 -8.82
CA ARG A 100 22.93 -1.95 -9.46
C ARG A 100 24.15 -1.02 -9.34
N GLU A 101 23.94 0.27 -9.55
CA GLU A 101 25.03 1.25 -9.44
C GLU A 101 25.56 1.33 -8.00
N ALA A 102 24.66 1.28 -7.01
CA ALA A 102 25.06 1.20 -5.60
C ALA A 102 25.91 -0.05 -5.32
N LEU A 103 25.48 -1.23 -5.78
CA LEU A 103 26.22 -2.49 -5.61
C LEU A 103 27.56 -2.47 -6.36
N ASP A 104 27.64 -1.86 -7.55
CA ASP A 104 28.88 -1.73 -8.30
C ASP A 104 29.86 -0.76 -7.60
N LEU A 105 29.35 0.35 -7.01
CA LEU A 105 30.14 1.24 -6.17
C LEU A 105 30.65 0.52 -4.91
N MET A 106 29.80 -0.24 -4.23
CA MET A 106 30.20 -1.03 -3.06
C MET A 106 31.31 -2.02 -3.38
N ARG A 107 31.21 -2.74 -4.51
CA ARG A 107 32.26 -3.65 -5.00
C ARG A 107 33.54 -2.93 -5.35
N ARG A 108 33.43 -1.83 -6.13
CA ARG A 108 34.59 -1.04 -6.58
C ARG A 108 35.42 -0.52 -5.43
N TYR A 109 34.77 -0.06 -4.36
CA TYR A 109 35.43 0.53 -3.20
C TYR A 109 35.61 -0.44 -2.04
N ASN A 110 35.21 -1.70 -2.20
CA ASN A 110 35.22 -2.75 -1.15
C ASN A 110 34.53 -2.30 0.16
N ILE A 111 33.37 -1.65 0.03
CA ILE A 111 32.54 -1.17 1.13
C ILE A 111 31.17 -1.89 1.11
N ARG A 112 30.53 -2.01 2.28
CA ARG A 112 29.22 -2.66 2.42
C ARG A 112 28.09 -1.70 2.76
N THR A 113 28.42 -0.42 2.87
CA THR A 113 27.47 0.63 3.22
C THR A 113 27.78 1.88 2.41
N LEU A 114 26.76 2.47 1.81
CA LEU A 114 26.81 3.75 1.10
C LEU A 114 25.89 4.75 1.79
N VAL A 115 26.33 5.98 1.85
CA VAL A 115 25.46 7.10 2.22
C VAL A 115 24.62 7.47 1.01
N VAL A 116 23.32 7.60 1.22
CA VAL A 116 22.38 7.98 0.18
C VAL A 116 21.96 9.42 0.38
N THR A 117 22.06 10.18 -0.68
CA THR A 117 21.67 11.59 -0.74
C THR A 117 20.46 11.79 -1.65
N ASN A 118 19.73 12.87 -1.43
CA ASN A 118 18.72 13.34 -2.34
C ASN A 118 18.90 14.85 -2.54
N ASP A 119 19.24 15.25 -3.77
CA ASP A 119 19.62 16.63 -4.10
C ASP A 119 20.75 17.18 -3.19
N GLY A 120 21.68 16.30 -2.78
CA GLY A 120 22.79 16.62 -1.90
C GLY A 120 22.51 16.52 -0.39
N ASP A 121 21.25 16.45 0.02
CA ASP A 121 20.85 16.25 1.42
C ASP A 121 20.99 14.78 1.83
N LEU A 122 21.43 14.55 3.06
CA LEU A 122 21.55 13.19 3.63
C LEU A 122 20.17 12.56 3.80
N LEU A 123 19.90 11.50 3.04
CA LEU A 123 18.64 10.76 3.08
C LEU A 123 18.72 9.51 3.99
N GLY A 124 19.80 8.72 3.85
CA GLY A 124 19.87 7.45 4.55
C GLY A 124 21.14 6.66 4.32
N LEU A 125 21.14 5.41 4.80
CA LEU A 125 22.17 4.42 4.53
C LEU A 125 21.61 3.25 3.72
N ALA A 126 22.30 2.89 2.63
CA ALA A 126 22.10 1.67 1.88
C ALA A 126 23.15 0.64 2.31
N THR A 127 22.73 -0.54 2.76
CA THR A 127 23.63 -1.66 3.04
C THR A 127 23.57 -2.70 1.92
N GLU A 128 24.70 -3.34 1.62
CA GLU A 128 24.79 -4.40 0.61
C GLU A 128 23.71 -5.48 0.85
N ARG A 129 23.52 -5.89 2.10
CA ARG A 129 22.52 -6.89 2.49
C ARG A 129 21.10 -6.47 2.09
N ARG A 130 20.66 -5.25 2.47
CA ARG A 130 19.32 -4.74 2.15
C ARG A 130 19.09 -4.56 0.65
N LEU A 131 20.09 -4.07 -0.07
CA LEU A 131 20.01 -3.95 -1.53
C LEU A 131 19.93 -5.33 -2.21
N LEU A 132 20.65 -6.33 -1.69
CA LEU A 132 20.57 -7.71 -2.19
C LEU A 132 19.24 -8.36 -1.83
N GLU A 133 18.62 -8.07 -0.69
CA GLU A 133 17.28 -8.56 -0.33
C GLU A 133 16.22 -8.08 -1.32
N VAL A 134 16.25 -6.80 -1.75
CA VAL A 134 15.37 -6.28 -2.80
C VAL A 134 15.67 -6.90 -4.16
N ALA A 135 16.95 -7.02 -4.49
CA ALA A 135 17.39 -7.68 -5.72
C ALA A 135 17.00 -9.17 -5.72
N HIS A 136 17.05 -9.82 -4.54
CA HIS A 136 16.68 -11.23 -4.35
C HIS A 136 15.16 -11.44 -4.44
N GLY A 137 14.35 -10.54 -3.91
CA GLY A 137 12.90 -10.59 -4.08
C GLY A 137 12.47 -10.57 -5.56
N ARG A 138 13.10 -9.70 -6.38
CA ARG A 138 12.92 -9.73 -7.86
C ARG A 138 13.53 -10.96 -8.52
N TYR A 139 14.66 -11.46 -8.01
CA TYR A 139 15.27 -12.69 -8.49
C TYR A 139 14.39 -13.91 -8.18
N ILE A 140 13.73 -13.93 -7.03
CA ILE A 140 12.71 -14.94 -6.70
C ILE A 140 11.55 -14.87 -7.68
N MET A 141 11.01 -13.66 -7.99
CA MET A 141 9.96 -13.47 -8.97
C MET A 141 10.38 -13.93 -10.37
N LYS A 142 11.59 -13.57 -10.79
CA LYS A 142 12.14 -14.00 -12.08
C LYS A 142 12.40 -15.49 -12.11
N ASN A 143 12.92 -16.07 -11.03
CA ASN A 143 13.14 -17.50 -10.91
C ASN A 143 11.84 -18.28 -10.72
N TYR A 144 10.84 -17.71 -10.02
CA TYR A 144 9.50 -18.26 -9.98
C TYR A 144 8.91 -18.33 -11.39
N ASN A 145 8.95 -17.24 -12.15
CA ASN A 145 8.53 -17.27 -13.55
C ASN A 145 9.41 -18.18 -14.43
N ALA A 146 10.72 -18.26 -14.20
CA ALA A 146 11.60 -19.17 -14.93
C ALA A 146 11.38 -20.63 -14.52
N SER A 147 11.09 -20.88 -13.24
CA SER A 147 10.72 -22.22 -12.73
C SER A 147 9.34 -22.63 -13.24
N LEU A 148 8.38 -21.70 -13.25
CA LEU A 148 7.09 -21.91 -13.90
C LEU A 148 7.27 -22.18 -15.42
N ARG A 149 8.15 -21.48 -16.11
CA ARG A 149 8.47 -21.77 -17.52
C ARG A 149 9.11 -23.13 -17.73
N ARG A 150 9.96 -23.61 -16.81
CA ARG A 150 10.58 -24.95 -16.85
C ARG A 150 9.59 -26.04 -16.47
N LEU A 151 8.71 -25.77 -15.51
CA LEU A 151 7.61 -26.63 -15.11
C LEU A 151 6.48 -26.61 -16.17
N SER A 152 6.32 -25.51 -16.92
CA SER A 152 5.28 -25.35 -17.93
C SER A 152 5.51 -26.16 -19.22
N SER A 153 6.66 -26.83 -19.36
CA SER A 153 6.69 -27.97 -20.29
C SER A 153 5.75 -29.12 -19.83
N HIS A 154 5.18 -29.00 -18.59
CA HIS A 154 4.28 -29.97 -17.98
C HIS A 154 3.09 -29.35 -17.22
N LEU A 155 3.01 -28.01 -17.07
CA LEU A 155 1.86 -27.33 -16.45
C LEU A 155 1.11 -26.53 -17.51
N ASP A 156 -0.15 -26.87 -17.71
CA ASP A 156 -1.04 -26.10 -18.57
C ASP A 156 -1.26 -24.70 -17.98
N ARG A 157 -1.03 -23.66 -18.80
CA ARG A 157 -1.37 -22.28 -18.42
C ARG A 157 -2.86 -22.16 -18.28
N ILE A 158 -3.32 -21.59 -17.18
CA ILE A 158 -4.75 -21.42 -16.90
C ILE A 158 -5.30 -20.07 -17.43
N ARG A 159 -6.55 -20.07 -17.84
CA ARG A 159 -7.32 -18.88 -18.22
C ARG A 159 -8.28 -18.52 -17.11
N VAL A 160 -8.12 -17.30 -16.57
CA VAL A 160 -8.94 -16.80 -15.46
C VAL A 160 -9.94 -15.78 -16.00
N ALA A 161 -11.20 -15.90 -15.60
CA ALA A 161 -12.23 -14.89 -15.82
C ALA A 161 -12.50 -14.11 -14.53
N TYR A 162 -12.58 -12.78 -14.63
CA TYR A 162 -12.95 -11.91 -13.50
C TYR A 162 -14.39 -11.41 -13.68
N VAL A 163 -15.22 -11.64 -12.70
CA VAL A 163 -16.60 -11.10 -12.65
C VAL A 163 -16.62 -9.95 -11.65
N SER A 164 -16.70 -8.72 -12.16
CA SER A 164 -16.51 -7.51 -11.35
C SER A 164 -16.95 -6.25 -12.10
N SER A 165 -17.04 -5.11 -11.41
CA SER A 165 -16.94 -3.81 -12.07
C SER A 165 -15.53 -3.60 -12.62
N TYR A 166 -15.40 -2.81 -13.69
CA TYR A 166 -14.13 -2.57 -14.35
C TYR A 166 -14.04 -1.14 -14.90
N PRO A 167 -12.83 -0.52 -15.01
CA PRO A 167 -12.70 0.81 -15.60
C PRO A 167 -13.13 0.79 -17.08
N PRO A 168 -13.83 1.84 -17.59
CA PRO A 168 -13.88 3.21 -17.05
C PRO A 168 -14.96 3.47 -16.00
N ARG A 169 -15.73 2.46 -15.53
CA ARG A 169 -16.65 2.67 -14.41
C ARG A 169 -15.88 3.12 -13.17
N ILE A 170 -16.23 4.28 -12.63
CA ILE A 170 -15.58 4.85 -11.43
C ILE A 170 -16.06 4.10 -10.19
N CYS A 171 -15.23 3.19 -9.69
CA CYS A 171 -15.53 2.35 -8.53
C CYS A 171 -14.21 1.83 -7.92
N GLY A 172 -14.14 1.72 -6.60
CA GLY A 172 -12.97 1.18 -5.90
C GLY A 172 -12.67 -0.27 -6.31
N ILE A 173 -13.70 -1.09 -6.49
CA ILE A 173 -13.58 -2.49 -6.90
C ILE A 173 -13.12 -2.59 -8.37
N ALA A 174 -13.56 -1.69 -9.24
CA ALA A 174 -13.09 -1.63 -10.62
C ALA A 174 -11.57 -1.37 -10.67
N THR A 175 -11.07 -0.44 -9.85
CA THR A 175 -9.63 -0.17 -9.72
C THR A 175 -8.89 -1.39 -9.18
N TYR A 176 -9.41 -2.01 -8.12
CA TYR A 176 -8.84 -3.24 -7.55
C TYR A 176 -8.70 -4.35 -8.58
N THR A 177 -9.79 -4.63 -9.33
CA THR A 177 -9.81 -5.68 -10.35
C THR A 177 -8.80 -5.41 -11.45
N LYS A 178 -8.71 -4.17 -11.90
CA LYS A 178 -7.72 -3.74 -12.91
C LYS A 178 -6.29 -3.94 -12.42
N ASP A 179 -5.99 -3.49 -11.21
CA ASP A 179 -4.65 -3.60 -10.63
C ASP A 179 -4.24 -5.07 -10.41
N LEU A 180 -5.17 -5.90 -9.93
CA LEU A 180 -4.95 -7.34 -9.78
C LEU A 180 -4.71 -8.01 -11.14
N LEU A 181 -5.55 -7.74 -12.13
CA LEU A 181 -5.42 -8.28 -13.47
C LEU A 181 -4.11 -7.86 -14.12
N ASP A 182 -3.75 -6.59 -14.04
CA ASP A 182 -2.50 -6.06 -14.58
C ASP A 182 -1.25 -6.71 -13.93
N ALA A 183 -1.30 -6.95 -12.63
CA ALA A 183 -0.22 -7.62 -11.93
C ALA A 183 -0.14 -9.11 -12.27
N ALA A 184 -1.28 -9.78 -12.31
CA ALA A 184 -1.39 -11.21 -12.61
C ALA A 184 -1.02 -11.52 -14.09
N SER A 185 -1.38 -10.65 -15.03
CA SER A 185 -1.04 -10.80 -16.46
C SER A 185 0.46 -10.81 -16.74
N ARG A 186 1.27 -10.31 -15.81
CA ARG A 186 2.74 -10.36 -15.90
C ARG A 186 3.32 -11.70 -15.48
N LEU A 187 2.49 -12.59 -14.92
CA LEU A 187 2.89 -13.91 -14.50
C LEU A 187 2.73 -14.90 -15.66
N TYR A 188 3.79 -15.62 -15.97
CA TYR A 188 3.81 -16.57 -17.10
C TYR A 188 2.78 -17.70 -16.95
N ALA A 189 2.34 -17.98 -15.74
CA ALA A 189 1.38 -19.02 -15.41
C ALA A 189 0.00 -18.85 -16.05
N LEU A 190 -0.35 -17.66 -16.52
CA LEU A 190 -1.68 -17.36 -17.02
C LEU A 190 -1.70 -17.19 -18.55
N LYS A 191 -2.78 -17.69 -19.18
CA LYS A 191 -3.21 -17.27 -20.52
C LYS A 191 -3.73 -15.82 -20.45
N PRO A 192 -4.01 -15.15 -21.59
CA PRO A 192 -4.74 -13.89 -21.58
C PRO A 192 -6.02 -14.02 -20.76
N GLN A 193 -6.17 -13.15 -19.75
CA GLN A 193 -7.28 -13.15 -18.82
C GLN A 193 -8.41 -12.30 -19.36
N VAL A 194 -9.63 -12.57 -18.91
CA VAL A 194 -10.84 -11.90 -19.37
C VAL A 194 -11.66 -11.33 -18.23
N VAL A 195 -12.44 -10.31 -18.52
CA VAL A 195 -13.34 -9.67 -17.56
C VAL A 195 -14.76 -9.73 -18.09
N PHE A 196 -15.68 -10.12 -17.22
CA PHE A 196 -17.12 -9.96 -17.37
C PHE A 196 -17.54 -8.77 -16.51
N ALA A 197 -17.73 -7.61 -17.17
CA ALA A 197 -17.88 -6.34 -16.49
C ALA A 197 -19.34 -6.11 -16.05
N ILE A 198 -19.53 -5.90 -14.74
CA ILE A 198 -20.84 -5.54 -14.18
C ILE A 198 -21.08 -4.05 -14.40
N ASN A 199 -22.13 -3.73 -15.13
CA ASN A 199 -22.56 -2.36 -15.43
C ASN A 199 -23.75 -1.95 -14.59
N ASP A 200 -23.92 -0.64 -14.41
CA ASP A 200 -25.16 -0.09 -13.89
C ASP A 200 -26.30 -0.32 -14.89
N LYS A 201 -27.54 -0.33 -14.36
CA LYS A 201 -28.74 -0.57 -15.16
C LYS A 201 -28.80 0.30 -16.41
N GLY A 202 -28.81 -0.34 -17.58
CA GLY A 202 -28.92 0.33 -18.88
C GLY A 202 -27.69 1.11 -19.32
N GLU A 203 -26.57 1.02 -18.57
CA GLU A 203 -25.31 1.68 -18.94
C GLU A 203 -24.41 0.72 -19.73
N TYR A 204 -23.76 1.26 -20.77
CA TYR A 204 -22.75 0.57 -21.57
C TYR A 204 -21.49 1.42 -21.59
N TYR A 205 -20.35 0.79 -21.28
CA TYR A 205 -19.07 1.46 -21.30
C TYR A 205 -18.21 1.00 -22.47
N ASN A 206 -17.35 1.87 -22.96
CA ASN A 206 -16.36 1.51 -23.97
C ASN A 206 -15.13 0.91 -23.27
N TYR A 207 -15.12 -0.40 -23.11
CA TYR A 207 -14.05 -1.15 -22.49
C TYR A 207 -12.92 -1.52 -23.46
N GLY A 208 -11.74 -1.90 -22.91
CA GLY A 208 -10.66 -2.54 -23.65
C GLY A 208 -10.99 -3.98 -24.05
N SER A 209 -10.09 -4.58 -24.84
CA SER A 209 -10.25 -5.94 -25.38
C SER A 209 -10.24 -7.05 -24.32
N GLU A 210 -9.85 -6.73 -23.10
CA GLU A 210 -9.89 -7.65 -21.96
C GLU A 210 -11.30 -7.89 -21.42
N VAL A 211 -12.27 -7.02 -21.75
CA VAL A 211 -13.69 -7.21 -21.38
C VAL A 211 -14.41 -7.94 -22.51
N GLU A 212 -14.74 -9.19 -22.29
CA GLU A 212 -15.46 -10.03 -23.27
C GLU A 212 -16.99 -9.88 -23.19
N PHE A 213 -17.52 -9.53 -22.02
CA PHE A 213 -18.94 -9.40 -21.80
C PHE A 213 -19.29 -8.26 -20.84
N GLN A 214 -20.44 -7.61 -21.07
CA GLN A 214 -20.98 -6.58 -20.21
C GLN A 214 -22.30 -7.06 -19.60
N ILE A 215 -22.34 -7.22 -18.28
CA ILE A 215 -23.48 -7.69 -17.54
C ILE A 215 -24.29 -6.50 -17.03
N ASP A 216 -25.55 -6.35 -17.42
CA ASP A 216 -26.48 -5.43 -16.76
C ASP A 216 -26.84 -6.01 -15.39
N ARG A 217 -26.44 -5.32 -14.30
CA ARG A 217 -26.60 -5.82 -12.94
C ARG A 217 -28.04 -6.15 -12.57
N GLU A 218 -29.05 -5.50 -13.18
CA GLU A 218 -30.47 -5.70 -12.83
C GLU A 218 -31.14 -6.79 -13.69
N ARG A 219 -30.49 -7.28 -14.76
CA ARG A 219 -31.02 -8.31 -15.63
C ARG A 219 -30.51 -9.70 -15.22
N ALA A 220 -31.38 -10.51 -14.62
CA ALA A 220 -31.03 -11.87 -14.18
C ALA A 220 -30.61 -12.79 -15.35
N ASP A 221 -31.25 -12.65 -16.52
CA ASP A 221 -30.93 -13.40 -17.74
C ASP A 221 -29.50 -13.13 -18.25
N SER A 222 -28.96 -11.92 -18.09
CA SER A 222 -27.56 -11.64 -18.47
C SER A 222 -26.55 -12.44 -17.63
N TYR A 223 -26.88 -12.81 -16.41
CA TYR A 223 -26.05 -13.68 -15.56
C TYR A 223 -26.07 -15.13 -16.02
N VAL A 224 -27.22 -15.62 -16.53
CA VAL A 224 -27.35 -16.96 -17.13
C VAL A 224 -26.53 -17.04 -18.43
N GLU A 225 -26.72 -16.05 -19.32
CA GLU A 225 -26.00 -15.97 -20.59
C GLU A 225 -24.47 -16.03 -20.41
N VAL A 226 -23.95 -15.31 -19.39
CA VAL A 226 -22.51 -15.30 -19.09
C VAL A 226 -22.07 -16.61 -18.46
N ALA A 227 -22.87 -17.24 -17.58
CA ALA A 227 -22.53 -18.55 -17.02
C ALA A 227 -22.42 -19.62 -18.09
N GLU A 228 -23.38 -19.68 -19.01
CA GLU A 228 -23.38 -20.59 -20.16
C GLU A 228 -22.14 -20.35 -21.06
N TYR A 229 -21.84 -19.09 -21.40
CA TYR A 229 -20.64 -18.73 -22.15
C TYR A 229 -19.35 -19.22 -21.47
N VAL A 230 -19.24 -19.01 -20.15
CA VAL A 230 -18.07 -19.47 -19.36
C VAL A 230 -17.95 -20.99 -19.38
N ASN A 231 -19.06 -21.71 -19.24
CA ASN A 231 -19.07 -23.19 -19.23
C ASN A 231 -18.57 -23.76 -20.56
N GLU A 232 -18.94 -23.17 -21.68
CA GLU A 232 -18.57 -23.60 -23.03
C GLU A 232 -17.16 -23.11 -23.48
N SER A 233 -16.59 -22.12 -22.77
CA SER A 233 -15.29 -21.53 -23.12
C SER A 233 -14.08 -22.30 -22.61
N ASP A 234 -12.87 -21.87 -23.00
CA ASP A 234 -11.59 -22.37 -22.49
C ASP A 234 -11.16 -21.73 -21.14
N ILE A 235 -12.10 -21.10 -20.44
CA ILE A 235 -11.90 -20.57 -19.10
C ILE A 235 -11.77 -21.73 -18.12
N ASP A 236 -10.71 -21.70 -17.31
CA ASP A 236 -10.43 -22.78 -16.35
C ASP A 236 -11.04 -22.47 -14.97
N ILE A 237 -11.08 -21.19 -14.57
CA ILE A 237 -11.52 -20.74 -13.25
C ILE A 237 -12.11 -19.33 -13.28
N VAL A 238 -13.07 -19.05 -12.40
CA VAL A 238 -13.69 -17.75 -12.24
C VAL A 238 -13.29 -17.11 -10.92
N ASN A 239 -12.88 -15.84 -10.96
CA ASN A 239 -12.65 -15.00 -9.80
C ASN A 239 -13.73 -13.93 -9.68
N ILE A 240 -14.54 -13.98 -8.63
CA ILE A 240 -15.60 -13.01 -8.35
C ILE A 240 -15.08 -11.96 -7.35
N GLN A 241 -15.25 -10.68 -7.66
CA GLN A 241 -14.98 -9.58 -6.75
C GLN A 241 -16.32 -9.13 -6.14
N HIS A 242 -16.63 -9.65 -4.95
CA HIS A 242 -17.96 -9.49 -4.36
C HIS A 242 -18.09 -8.23 -3.50
N GLU A 243 -19.12 -7.45 -3.79
CA GLU A 243 -19.67 -6.38 -2.96
C GLU A 243 -21.20 -6.39 -3.08
N PHE A 244 -21.93 -6.26 -1.97
CA PHE A 244 -23.40 -6.35 -1.95
C PHE A 244 -24.09 -5.39 -2.92
N GLY A 245 -23.58 -4.16 -3.09
CA GLY A 245 -24.15 -3.16 -3.99
C GLY A 245 -23.79 -3.36 -5.47
N LEU A 246 -22.98 -4.36 -5.82
CA LEU A 246 -22.46 -4.48 -7.18
C LEU A 246 -23.39 -5.25 -8.12
N PHE A 247 -24.03 -6.33 -7.67
CA PHE A 247 -24.63 -7.35 -8.53
C PHE A 247 -26.14 -7.21 -8.79
N GLY A 248 -26.76 -6.13 -8.38
CA GLY A 248 -28.20 -5.91 -8.57
C GLY A 248 -29.11 -6.82 -7.73
N GLY A 249 -30.39 -6.50 -7.73
CA GLY A 249 -31.34 -7.07 -6.81
C GLY A 249 -31.09 -6.69 -5.36
N ALA A 250 -31.94 -7.12 -4.42
CA ALA A 250 -31.70 -6.85 -3.00
C ALA A 250 -30.40 -7.54 -2.55
N TRP A 251 -29.49 -6.76 -1.94
CA TRP A 251 -28.20 -7.23 -1.44
C TRP A 251 -27.31 -7.92 -2.50
N GLY A 252 -27.49 -7.59 -3.79
CA GLY A 252 -26.67 -8.18 -4.86
C GLY A 252 -27.03 -9.62 -5.19
N LYS A 253 -28.24 -10.08 -4.88
CA LYS A 253 -28.68 -11.48 -5.02
C LYS A 253 -28.57 -12.05 -6.42
N ASN A 254 -28.52 -11.20 -7.48
CA ASN A 254 -28.43 -11.67 -8.85
C ASN A 254 -27.15 -12.45 -9.14
N ILE A 255 -26.07 -12.27 -8.35
CA ILE A 255 -24.86 -13.11 -8.45
C ILE A 255 -25.14 -14.59 -8.20
N LEU A 256 -26.17 -14.93 -7.39
CA LEU A 256 -26.54 -16.31 -7.13
C LEU A 256 -27.04 -17.00 -8.39
N VAL A 257 -27.73 -16.26 -9.29
CA VAL A 257 -28.16 -16.79 -10.59
C VAL A 257 -26.95 -17.21 -11.43
N PHE A 258 -25.91 -16.39 -11.47
CA PHE A 258 -24.65 -16.76 -12.13
C PHE A 258 -24.04 -18.02 -11.52
N LEU A 259 -23.87 -18.03 -10.18
CA LEU A 259 -23.26 -19.14 -9.47
C LEU A 259 -24.07 -20.46 -9.56
N GLU A 260 -25.38 -20.40 -9.69
CA GLU A 260 -26.26 -21.57 -9.83
C GLU A 260 -26.15 -22.22 -11.21
N ASN A 261 -25.83 -21.44 -12.24
CA ASN A 261 -25.69 -21.90 -13.63
C ASN A 261 -24.22 -22.15 -14.03
N LEU A 262 -23.24 -21.83 -13.15
CA LEU A 262 -21.83 -21.99 -13.43
C LEU A 262 -21.32 -23.39 -13.03
N GLU A 263 -20.60 -24.05 -13.95
CA GLU A 263 -19.97 -25.36 -13.74
C GLU A 263 -18.47 -25.26 -13.39
N LYS A 264 -17.83 -24.13 -13.74
CA LYS A 264 -16.40 -23.91 -13.50
C LYS A 264 -16.08 -23.62 -12.03
N PRO A 265 -14.88 -23.96 -11.55
CA PRO A 265 -14.43 -23.60 -10.21
C PRO A 265 -14.43 -22.08 -9.96
N VAL A 266 -14.73 -21.69 -8.71
CA VAL A 266 -14.89 -20.30 -8.31
C VAL A 266 -14.04 -19.96 -7.11
N VAL A 267 -13.32 -18.83 -7.21
CA VAL A 267 -12.71 -18.13 -6.08
C VAL A 267 -13.40 -16.78 -5.91
N THR A 268 -14.00 -16.54 -4.75
CA THR A 268 -14.68 -15.26 -4.46
C THR A 268 -13.89 -14.42 -3.49
N THR A 269 -13.61 -13.18 -3.84
CA THR A 269 -13.00 -12.16 -2.96
C THR A 269 -14.10 -11.31 -2.35
N LEU A 270 -14.16 -11.24 -1.02
CA LEU A 270 -15.15 -10.45 -0.29
C LEU A 270 -14.59 -9.08 0.06
N HIS A 271 -15.21 -8.02 -0.46
CA HIS A 271 -14.83 -6.64 -0.16
C HIS A 271 -15.55 -6.10 1.08
N THR A 272 -16.70 -6.67 1.43
CA THR A 272 -17.48 -6.33 2.63
C THR A 272 -17.92 -7.61 3.35
N LEU A 273 -17.81 -7.60 4.68
CA LEU A 273 -18.40 -8.56 5.59
C LEU A 273 -19.20 -7.81 6.65
N LEU A 274 -20.46 -8.18 6.82
CA LEU A 274 -21.35 -7.59 7.82
C LEU A 274 -21.25 -8.40 9.11
N LEU A 275 -21.09 -7.72 10.25
CA LEU A 275 -21.10 -8.34 11.59
C LEU A 275 -22.52 -8.70 12.03
N GLU A 276 -23.48 -7.87 11.65
CA GLU A 276 -24.90 -8.04 11.95
C GLU A 276 -25.72 -7.98 10.64
N PRO A 277 -25.60 -8.99 9.77
CA PRO A 277 -26.26 -8.97 8.47
C PRO A 277 -27.78 -9.09 8.62
N GLU A 278 -28.50 -8.29 7.84
CA GLU A 278 -29.94 -8.54 7.65
C GLU A 278 -30.18 -9.93 7.07
N PRO A 279 -31.34 -10.56 7.33
CA PRO A 279 -31.61 -11.95 6.92
C PRO A 279 -31.41 -12.21 5.41
N GLU A 280 -31.73 -11.24 4.55
CA GLU A 280 -31.55 -11.36 3.10
C GLU A 280 -30.06 -11.24 2.70
N ALA A 281 -29.34 -10.28 3.26
CA ALA A 281 -27.90 -10.15 3.06
C ALA A 281 -27.15 -11.42 3.50
N ARG A 282 -27.53 -11.99 4.64
CA ARG A 282 -26.99 -13.25 5.15
C ARG A 282 -27.20 -14.40 4.17
N ARG A 283 -28.43 -14.58 3.65
CA ARG A 283 -28.73 -15.64 2.67
C ARG A 283 -27.91 -15.51 1.39
N VAL A 284 -27.72 -14.27 0.90
CA VAL A 284 -26.92 -14.02 -0.29
C VAL A 284 -25.47 -14.43 -0.03
N LEU A 285 -24.87 -14.01 1.08
CA LEU A 285 -23.49 -14.37 1.40
C LEU A 285 -23.32 -15.87 1.65
N GLU A 286 -24.23 -16.52 2.37
CA GLU A 286 -24.23 -17.98 2.57
C GLU A 286 -24.32 -18.74 1.23
N GLY A 287 -25.12 -18.23 0.27
CA GLY A 287 -25.19 -18.77 -1.07
C GLY A 287 -23.85 -18.68 -1.82
N ILE A 288 -23.20 -17.53 -1.73
CA ILE A 288 -21.85 -17.31 -2.32
C ILE A 288 -20.82 -18.23 -1.67
N LEU A 289 -20.76 -18.27 -0.34
CA LEU A 289 -19.83 -19.10 0.43
C LEU A 289 -19.98 -20.58 0.08
N ARG A 290 -21.20 -21.08 -0.07
CA ARG A 290 -21.49 -22.47 -0.42
C ARG A 290 -20.99 -22.81 -1.83
N ARG A 291 -21.20 -21.92 -2.80
CA ARG A 291 -20.88 -22.16 -4.22
C ARG A 291 -19.42 -21.91 -4.58
N SER A 292 -18.70 -21.07 -3.82
CA SER A 292 -17.28 -20.82 -4.06
C SER A 292 -16.42 -22.00 -3.58
N ASN A 293 -15.40 -22.37 -4.35
CA ASN A 293 -14.39 -23.36 -3.94
C ASN A 293 -13.51 -22.80 -2.84
N HIS A 294 -13.03 -21.57 -3.04
CA HIS A 294 -12.32 -20.80 -2.02
C HIS A 294 -12.88 -19.39 -1.91
N VAL A 295 -12.74 -18.81 -0.73
CA VAL A 295 -13.14 -17.45 -0.41
C VAL A 295 -11.96 -16.66 0.10
N VAL A 296 -11.70 -15.49 -0.47
CA VAL A 296 -10.63 -14.60 -0.07
C VAL A 296 -11.19 -13.48 0.79
N VAL A 297 -10.55 -13.26 1.93
CA VAL A 297 -10.76 -12.10 2.81
C VAL A 297 -9.47 -11.28 2.88
N MET A 298 -9.61 -9.96 2.91
CA MET A 298 -8.47 -9.04 2.84
C MET A 298 -7.95 -8.58 4.21
N ALA A 299 -8.68 -8.91 5.29
CA ALA A 299 -8.25 -8.74 6.67
C ALA A 299 -8.38 -10.08 7.41
N ARG A 300 -7.46 -10.38 8.31
CA ARG A 300 -7.44 -11.65 9.07
C ARG A 300 -8.68 -11.82 9.95
N ALA A 301 -9.22 -10.68 10.45
CA ALA A 301 -10.48 -10.67 11.18
C ALA A 301 -11.62 -11.33 10.39
N GLY A 302 -11.61 -11.23 9.06
CA GLY A 302 -12.62 -11.82 8.17
C GLY A 302 -12.71 -13.34 8.27
N ILE A 303 -11.61 -14.05 8.53
CA ILE A 303 -11.62 -15.51 8.73
C ILE A 303 -12.51 -15.85 9.92
N LYS A 304 -12.29 -15.20 11.07
CA LYS A 304 -13.07 -15.42 12.29
C LYS A 304 -14.54 -15.07 12.11
N ILE A 305 -14.82 -13.98 11.40
CA ILE A 305 -16.20 -13.53 11.13
C ILE A 305 -16.92 -14.59 10.30
N ILE A 306 -16.31 -15.11 9.24
CA ILE A 306 -16.94 -16.13 8.38
C ILE A 306 -17.15 -17.42 9.17
N GLU A 307 -16.16 -17.87 9.93
CA GLU A 307 -16.26 -19.08 10.75
C GLU A 307 -17.40 -18.99 11.78
N GLN A 308 -17.48 -17.86 12.50
CA GLN A 308 -18.43 -17.69 13.61
C GLN A 308 -19.85 -17.38 13.17
N LEU A 309 -20.02 -16.61 12.09
CA LEU A 309 -21.32 -16.10 11.68
C LEU A 309 -21.97 -16.90 10.54
N TYR A 310 -21.17 -17.59 9.70
CA TYR A 310 -21.66 -18.19 8.46
C TYR A 310 -21.41 -19.71 8.36
N ASP A 311 -20.95 -20.34 9.42
CA ASP A 311 -20.71 -21.80 9.51
C ASP A 311 -19.95 -22.36 8.28
N THR A 312 -18.93 -21.64 7.83
CA THR A 312 -18.12 -22.01 6.67
C THR A 312 -16.80 -22.60 7.13
N PRO A 313 -16.36 -23.77 6.60
CA PRO A 313 -15.09 -24.37 6.95
C PRO A 313 -13.90 -23.43 6.73
N VAL A 314 -13.01 -23.33 7.71
CA VAL A 314 -11.85 -22.41 7.70
C VAL A 314 -10.88 -22.73 6.56
N ASP A 315 -10.75 -24.00 6.19
CA ASP A 315 -9.92 -24.46 5.07
C ASP A 315 -10.38 -23.95 3.70
N LYS A 316 -11.62 -23.48 3.60
CA LYS A 316 -12.17 -22.81 2.42
C LYS A 316 -11.81 -21.32 2.36
N VAL A 317 -11.45 -20.70 3.49
CA VAL A 317 -11.17 -19.27 3.59
C VAL A 317 -9.68 -19.00 3.51
N ARG A 318 -9.28 -18.09 2.66
CA ARG A 318 -7.89 -17.66 2.51
C ARG A 318 -7.75 -16.17 2.82
N HIS A 319 -6.73 -15.82 3.59
CA HIS A 319 -6.33 -14.44 3.75
C HIS A 319 -5.36 -14.06 2.63
N ILE A 320 -5.78 -13.18 1.74
CA ILE A 320 -4.91 -12.50 0.77
C ILE A 320 -5.12 -11.00 0.98
N PRO A 321 -4.10 -10.25 1.40
CA PRO A 321 -4.27 -8.83 1.70
C PRO A 321 -4.65 -8.03 0.46
N HIS A 322 -5.28 -6.88 0.66
CA HIS A 322 -5.52 -5.93 -0.43
C HIS A 322 -4.18 -5.47 -1.02
N GLY A 323 -4.09 -5.42 -2.34
CA GLY A 323 -2.88 -4.96 -3.03
C GLY A 323 -2.64 -3.46 -2.87
N CYS A 324 -1.38 -3.06 -2.89
CA CYS A 324 -0.99 -1.65 -2.90
C CYS A 324 0.08 -1.38 -3.97
N PRO A 325 0.22 -0.10 -4.41
CA PRO A 325 1.25 0.28 -5.35
C PRO A 325 2.67 0.02 -4.81
N ASN A 326 3.55 -0.47 -5.66
CA ASN A 326 4.97 -0.56 -5.34
C ASN A 326 5.65 0.76 -5.66
N VAL A 327 5.75 1.64 -4.68
CA VAL A 327 6.33 2.98 -4.82
C VAL A 327 7.53 3.15 -3.89
N PRO A 328 8.51 4.00 -4.25
CA PRO A 328 9.64 4.28 -3.38
C PRO A 328 9.18 5.09 -2.16
N PHE A 329 9.87 4.86 -1.03
CA PHE A 329 9.76 5.76 0.11
C PHE A 329 10.45 7.08 -0.21
N ILE A 330 9.71 8.18 -0.18
CA ILE A 330 10.23 9.53 -0.46
C ILE A 330 9.80 10.45 0.68
N LEU A 331 10.75 11.22 1.22
CA LEU A 331 10.43 12.21 2.23
C LEU A 331 9.49 13.28 1.67
N SER A 332 8.47 13.64 2.44
CA SER A 332 7.43 14.60 2.02
C SER A 332 8.01 15.94 1.54
N LYS A 333 9.08 16.43 2.18
CA LYS A 333 9.79 17.67 1.83
C LYS A 333 10.22 17.73 0.37
N THR A 334 10.71 16.61 -0.18
CA THR A 334 11.16 16.53 -1.58
C THR A 334 10.02 16.73 -2.57
N ILE A 335 8.86 16.09 -2.31
CA ILE A 335 7.71 16.20 -3.20
C ILE A 335 6.98 17.54 -3.03
N LYS A 336 6.91 18.06 -1.80
CA LYS A 336 6.32 19.37 -1.52
C LYS A 336 6.94 20.47 -2.36
N ARG A 337 8.27 20.49 -2.50
CA ARG A 337 8.98 21.46 -3.36
C ARG A 337 8.48 21.41 -4.80
N ARG A 338 8.26 20.19 -5.35
CA ARG A 338 7.72 20.01 -6.72
C ARG A 338 6.26 20.45 -6.87
N LEU A 339 5.51 20.51 -5.77
CA LEU A 339 4.10 20.93 -5.74
C LEU A 339 3.91 22.39 -5.29
N GLY A 340 4.99 23.13 -4.99
CA GLY A 340 4.91 24.49 -4.43
C GLY A 340 4.27 24.54 -3.04
N LEU A 341 4.55 23.51 -2.21
CA LEU A 341 4.00 23.32 -0.86
C LEU A 341 5.10 23.15 0.20
N GLU A 342 6.33 23.59 -0.10
CA GLU A 342 7.51 23.37 0.75
C GLU A 342 7.37 23.93 2.16
N ASP A 343 6.68 25.07 2.29
CA ASP A 343 6.47 25.75 3.58
C ASP A 343 5.19 25.31 4.30
N ARG A 344 4.50 24.28 3.79
CA ARG A 344 3.24 23.79 4.36
C ARG A 344 3.43 22.45 5.08
N THR A 345 2.70 22.28 6.17
CA THR A 345 2.47 20.96 6.77
C THR A 345 1.20 20.38 6.19
N ILE A 346 1.27 19.22 5.56
CA ILE A 346 0.17 18.64 4.80
C ILE A 346 -0.48 17.51 5.60
N LEU A 347 -1.75 17.72 5.95
CA LEU A 347 -2.64 16.62 6.34
C LEU A 347 -3.43 16.19 5.11
N SER A 348 -3.85 14.95 5.00
CA SER A 348 -4.71 14.53 3.89
C SER A 348 -5.65 13.38 4.20
N THR A 349 -6.75 13.34 3.45
CA THR A 349 -7.64 12.18 3.28
C THR A 349 -7.95 12.06 1.79
N PHE A 350 -7.94 10.85 1.25
CA PHE A 350 -8.36 10.66 -0.14
C PHE A 350 -9.41 9.56 -0.29
N GLY A 351 -10.13 9.60 -1.42
CA GLY A 351 -11.10 8.60 -1.84
C GLY A 351 -12.36 9.24 -2.40
N LEU A 352 -13.28 8.43 -2.87
CA LEU A 352 -14.61 8.88 -3.29
C LEU A 352 -15.38 9.38 -2.08
N LEU A 353 -15.79 10.67 -2.10
CA LEU A 353 -16.39 11.34 -0.96
C LEU A 353 -17.79 10.80 -0.68
N SER A 354 -18.02 10.42 0.57
CA SER A 354 -19.29 10.01 1.14
C SER A 354 -19.28 10.23 2.65
N ARG A 355 -20.43 10.22 3.30
CA ARG A 355 -20.54 10.31 4.77
C ARG A 355 -19.78 9.20 5.50
N GLY A 356 -19.63 8.04 4.86
CA GLY A 356 -18.82 6.93 5.36
C GLY A 356 -17.30 7.22 5.46
N LYS A 357 -16.83 8.40 4.99
CA LYS A 357 -15.44 8.84 5.13
C LYS A 357 -15.18 9.66 6.39
N GLY A 358 -16.23 10.24 7.02
CA GLY A 358 -16.11 11.01 8.26
C GLY A 358 -15.23 12.25 8.17
N ILE A 359 -15.12 12.87 6.97
CA ILE A 359 -14.23 14.01 6.71
C ILE A 359 -14.58 15.20 7.59
N GLU A 360 -15.86 15.34 7.96
CA GLU A 360 -16.34 16.35 8.90
C GLU A 360 -15.60 16.32 10.24
N TYR A 361 -15.28 15.14 10.78
CA TYR A 361 -14.55 15.03 12.05
C TYR A 361 -13.09 15.49 11.92
N ALA A 362 -12.45 15.22 10.78
CA ALA A 362 -11.11 15.73 10.51
C ALA A 362 -11.11 17.26 10.37
N ILE A 363 -12.11 17.85 9.69
CA ILE A 363 -12.24 19.32 9.56
C ILE A 363 -12.49 19.95 10.94
N GLN A 364 -13.38 19.36 11.77
CA GLN A 364 -13.66 19.83 13.12
C GLN A 364 -12.43 19.74 14.06
N ALA A 365 -11.49 18.86 13.78
CA ALA A 365 -10.25 18.73 14.55
C ALA A 365 -9.23 19.85 14.25
N LEU A 366 -9.36 20.58 13.14
CA LEU A 366 -8.34 21.52 12.69
C LEU A 366 -8.19 22.81 13.51
N PRO A 367 -9.25 23.47 14.04
CA PRO A 367 -9.10 24.79 14.67
C PRO A 367 -8.00 24.86 15.75
N PRO A 368 -7.93 23.93 16.74
CA PRO A 368 -6.87 23.98 17.74
C PRO A 368 -5.48 23.63 17.16
N ILE A 369 -5.42 22.88 16.05
CA ILE A 369 -4.16 22.54 15.37
C ILE A 369 -3.65 23.77 14.61
N VAL A 370 -4.50 24.41 13.81
CA VAL A 370 -4.18 25.62 13.01
C VAL A 370 -3.74 26.77 13.90
N LYS A 371 -4.34 26.91 15.09
CA LYS A 371 -3.91 27.94 16.05
C LYS A 371 -2.42 27.80 16.44
N LEU A 372 -1.90 26.57 16.51
CA LEU A 372 -0.49 26.31 16.83
C LEU A 372 0.40 26.24 15.59
N TYR A 373 -0.15 25.78 14.47
CA TYR A 373 0.55 25.54 13.21
C TYR A 373 -0.22 26.18 12.04
N PRO A 374 -0.18 27.53 11.88
CA PRO A 374 -0.96 28.24 10.84
C PRO A 374 -0.65 27.81 9.41
N GLN A 375 0.54 27.23 9.18
CA GLN A 375 0.99 26.73 7.87
C GLN A 375 0.34 25.40 7.46
N ILE A 376 -0.50 24.79 8.30
CA ILE A 376 -1.18 23.52 7.97
C ILE A 376 -2.14 23.70 6.82
N VAL A 377 -2.13 22.71 5.91
CA VAL A 377 -3.14 22.52 4.88
C VAL A 377 -3.68 21.10 4.95
N TYR A 378 -4.98 20.96 5.09
CA TYR A 378 -5.68 19.68 4.98
C TYR A 378 -6.21 19.51 3.55
N LEU A 379 -5.72 18.48 2.86
CA LEU A 379 -6.13 18.13 1.51
C LEU A 379 -7.22 17.07 1.54
N VAL A 380 -8.41 17.42 1.06
CA VAL A 380 -9.51 16.48 0.80
C VAL A 380 -9.48 16.11 -0.68
N ILE A 381 -8.99 14.90 -0.97
CA ILE A 381 -8.66 14.49 -2.34
C ILE A 381 -9.69 13.48 -2.85
N GLY A 382 -10.38 13.83 -3.92
CA GLY A 382 -11.33 12.95 -4.62
C GLY A 382 -12.65 13.64 -4.94
N GLU A 383 -13.37 13.06 -5.86
CA GLU A 383 -14.71 13.49 -6.22
C GLU A 383 -15.78 12.79 -5.37
N THR A 384 -17.00 13.28 -5.45
CA THR A 384 -18.16 12.66 -4.78
C THR A 384 -18.41 11.27 -5.35
N HIS A 385 -18.64 10.29 -4.47
CA HIS A 385 -18.92 8.91 -4.88
C HIS A 385 -20.09 8.88 -5.89
N PRO A 386 -19.95 8.19 -7.04
CA PRO A 386 -20.96 8.21 -8.10
C PRO A 386 -22.39 7.87 -7.60
N GLU A 387 -22.54 6.87 -6.75
CA GLU A 387 -23.85 6.51 -6.19
C GLU A 387 -24.39 7.61 -5.26
N VAL A 388 -23.52 8.25 -4.45
CA VAL A 388 -23.95 9.40 -3.62
C VAL A 388 -24.36 10.56 -4.53
N ARG A 389 -23.61 10.82 -5.60
CA ARG A 389 -23.93 11.89 -6.56
C ARG A 389 -25.29 11.65 -7.26
N LYS A 390 -25.64 10.40 -7.58
CA LYS A 390 -26.94 10.06 -8.18
C LYS A 390 -28.13 10.34 -7.23
N HIS A 391 -27.94 10.12 -5.93
CA HIS A 391 -29.03 10.23 -4.95
C HIS A 391 -29.09 11.55 -4.20
N GLU A 392 -27.93 12.13 -3.86
CA GLU A 392 -27.78 13.32 -3.02
C GLU A 392 -27.09 14.50 -3.74
N GLY A 393 -26.65 14.29 -4.98
CA GLY A 393 -25.84 15.30 -5.69
C GLY A 393 -24.52 15.60 -4.97
N GLU A 394 -24.22 16.87 -4.78
CA GLU A 394 -23.02 17.35 -4.07
C GLU A 394 -23.34 17.79 -2.62
N LEU A 395 -24.45 17.32 -2.05
CA LEU A 395 -24.92 17.77 -0.72
C LEU A 395 -23.85 17.62 0.35
N TYR A 396 -23.27 16.42 0.48
CA TYR A 396 -22.24 16.17 1.49
C TYR A 396 -21.00 17.05 1.29
N ARG A 397 -20.53 17.23 0.04
CA ARG A 397 -19.42 18.14 -0.25
C ARG A 397 -19.73 19.59 0.16
N ASN A 398 -20.93 20.06 -0.16
CA ASN A 398 -21.35 21.42 0.20
C ASN A 398 -21.44 21.60 1.72
N GLU A 399 -21.90 20.59 2.45
CA GLU A 399 -21.87 20.58 3.92
C GLU A 399 -20.43 20.71 4.46
N LEU A 400 -19.46 19.99 3.88
CA LEU A 400 -18.06 20.11 4.26
C LEU A 400 -17.49 21.51 3.95
N ILE A 401 -17.85 22.10 2.81
CA ILE A 401 -17.45 23.48 2.46
C ILE A 401 -18.04 24.47 3.45
N ASN A 402 -19.32 24.37 3.76
CA ASN A 402 -19.98 25.24 4.74
C ASN A 402 -19.36 25.07 6.15
N LEU A 403 -18.94 23.85 6.51
CA LEU A 403 -18.24 23.61 7.77
C LEU A 403 -16.88 24.32 7.80
N VAL A 404 -16.11 24.25 6.71
CA VAL A 404 -14.84 24.98 6.57
C VAL A 404 -15.05 26.48 6.72
N GLU A 405 -16.10 27.02 6.09
CA GLU A 405 -16.47 28.42 6.18
C GLU A 405 -16.83 28.83 7.60
N SER A 406 -17.71 28.08 8.26
CA SER A 406 -18.16 28.36 9.63
C SER A 406 -17.03 28.33 10.66
N LEU A 407 -15.96 27.55 10.40
CA LEU A 407 -14.78 27.45 11.26
C LEU A 407 -13.65 28.44 10.86
N GLY A 408 -13.82 29.22 9.79
CA GLY A 408 -12.82 30.18 9.31
C GLY A 408 -11.54 29.51 8.75
N LEU A 409 -11.66 28.32 8.16
CA LEU A 409 -10.52 27.49 7.74
C LEU A 409 -10.21 27.56 6.23
N TYR A 410 -10.57 28.65 5.54
CA TYR A 410 -10.41 28.80 4.08
C TYR A 410 -8.98 28.58 3.58
N GLU A 411 -7.99 29.08 4.35
CA GLU A 411 -6.58 28.95 3.99
C GLU A 411 -5.99 27.59 4.34
N ASN A 412 -6.71 26.80 5.16
CA ASN A 412 -6.21 25.57 5.76
C ASN A 412 -6.86 24.31 5.19
N VAL A 413 -7.95 24.41 4.42
CA VAL A 413 -8.60 23.26 3.79
C VAL A 413 -8.69 23.46 2.28
N ARG A 414 -8.23 22.46 1.53
CA ARG A 414 -8.31 22.47 0.06
C ARG A 414 -8.97 21.20 -0.45
N PHE A 415 -9.98 21.37 -1.29
CA PHE A 415 -10.66 20.27 -1.98
C PHE A 415 -10.04 20.07 -3.36
N VAL A 416 -9.52 18.85 -3.60
CA VAL A 416 -9.05 18.40 -4.92
C VAL A 416 -10.18 17.57 -5.55
N ASN A 417 -11.17 18.27 -6.12
CA ASN A 417 -12.43 17.70 -6.60
C ASN A 417 -12.28 17.03 -7.97
N ARG A 418 -11.51 15.96 -8.04
CA ARG A 418 -11.36 15.13 -9.25
C ARG A 418 -10.86 13.73 -8.89
N PHE A 419 -11.21 12.76 -9.73
CA PHE A 419 -10.56 11.45 -9.71
C PHE A 419 -9.14 11.59 -10.28
N LEU A 420 -8.13 11.31 -9.46
CA LEU A 420 -6.74 11.49 -9.84
C LEU A 420 -6.18 10.24 -10.52
N PRO A 421 -5.41 10.40 -11.61
CA PRO A 421 -4.55 9.34 -12.10
C PRO A 421 -3.59 8.86 -10.99
N LEU A 422 -3.25 7.56 -10.99
CA LEU A 422 -2.45 6.93 -9.95
C LEU A 422 -1.16 7.70 -9.62
N ASN A 423 -0.42 8.11 -10.64
CA ASN A 423 0.86 8.82 -10.43
C ASN A 423 0.68 10.18 -9.71
N ASP A 424 -0.40 10.90 -10.01
CA ASP A 424 -0.70 12.17 -9.35
C ASP A 424 -1.16 11.93 -7.91
N LEU A 425 -2.02 10.94 -7.68
CA LEU A 425 -2.44 10.53 -6.33
C LEU A 425 -1.23 10.16 -5.46
N ILE A 426 -0.30 9.36 -5.99
CA ILE A 426 0.92 9.00 -5.27
C ILE A 426 1.75 10.22 -4.90
N ARG A 427 1.88 11.22 -5.79
CA ARG A 427 2.60 12.47 -5.48
C ARG A 427 1.95 13.22 -4.32
N TYR A 428 0.62 13.35 -4.31
CA TYR A 428 -0.10 13.98 -3.19
C TYR A 428 0.10 13.21 -1.88
N LEU A 429 0.01 11.89 -1.92
CA LEU A 429 0.26 11.06 -0.74
C LEU A 429 1.71 11.17 -0.25
N GLN A 430 2.69 11.14 -1.16
CA GLN A 430 4.09 11.33 -0.80
C GLN A 430 4.37 12.73 -0.21
N ALA A 431 3.63 13.77 -0.61
CA ALA A 431 3.72 15.11 -0.04
C ALA A 431 3.04 15.22 1.33
N THR A 432 2.20 14.27 1.71
CA THR A 432 1.46 14.27 2.98
C THR A 432 2.41 14.00 4.15
N ASP A 433 2.24 14.74 5.25
CA ASP A 433 2.92 14.48 6.51
C ASP A 433 2.10 13.55 7.39
N VAL A 434 0.82 13.84 7.59
CA VAL A 434 -0.09 12.96 8.35
C VAL A 434 -1.32 12.62 7.52
N TYR A 435 -1.58 11.35 7.36
CA TYR A 435 -2.76 10.83 6.67
C TYR A 435 -3.87 10.52 7.69
N ILE A 436 -5.09 11.04 7.48
CA ILE A 436 -6.20 10.91 8.42
C ILE A 436 -7.29 10.02 7.82
N LEU A 437 -7.71 8.99 8.56
CA LEU A 437 -8.77 8.04 8.22
C LEU A 437 -9.84 8.03 9.30
N PRO A 438 -10.75 9.01 9.32
CA PRO A 438 -11.71 9.19 10.40
C PRO A 438 -13.04 8.45 10.12
N TYR A 439 -12.98 7.23 9.58
CA TYR A 439 -14.15 6.46 9.18
C TYR A 439 -15.09 6.24 10.37
N PRO A 440 -16.39 6.55 10.27
CA PRO A 440 -17.34 6.42 11.36
C PRO A 440 -17.88 5.00 11.56
N ASN A 441 -17.65 4.09 10.60
CA ASN A 441 -18.16 2.70 10.63
C ASN A 441 -17.04 1.73 11.03
N LYS A 442 -17.27 0.95 12.09
CA LYS A 442 -16.35 -0.07 12.58
C LYS A 442 -16.21 -1.28 11.63
N GLU A 443 -17.23 -1.57 10.85
CA GLU A 443 -17.34 -2.83 10.07
C GLU A 443 -16.55 -2.83 8.75
N GLN A 444 -15.81 -1.76 8.44
CA GLN A 444 -15.02 -1.68 7.22
C GLN A 444 -13.90 -2.73 7.25
N ILE A 445 -14.08 -3.83 6.48
CA ILE A 445 -13.14 -4.96 6.47
C ILE A 445 -11.99 -4.76 5.47
N SER A 446 -12.12 -3.86 4.51
CA SER A 446 -11.06 -3.52 3.56
C SER A 446 -11.01 -2.03 3.31
N SER A 447 -9.81 -1.49 3.11
CA SER A 447 -9.62 -0.08 2.80
C SER A 447 -8.42 0.10 1.89
N GLY A 448 -8.67 0.27 0.59
CA GLY A 448 -7.63 0.59 -0.38
C GLY A 448 -6.90 1.87 -0.03
N THR A 449 -7.61 2.89 0.50
CA THR A 449 -7.01 4.18 0.88
C THR A 449 -6.01 4.04 2.02
N LEU A 450 -6.26 3.15 2.99
CA LEU A 450 -5.31 2.80 4.04
C LEU A 450 -4.02 2.19 3.45
N LEU A 451 -4.17 1.24 2.53
CA LEU A 451 -3.03 0.55 1.92
C LEU A 451 -2.18 1.49 1.04
N TYR A 452 -2.79 2.44 0.36
CA TYR A 452 -2.06 3.47 -0.39
C TYR A 452 -1.25 4.39 0.54
N ALA A 453 -1.83 4.79 1.69
CA ALA A 453 -1.10 5.57 2.69
C ALA A 453 0.07 4.77 3.30
N LEU A 454 -0.15 3.49 3.64
CA LEU A 454 0.91 2.58 4.10
C LEU A 454 2.01 2.44 3.05
N SER A 455 1.65 2.21 1.78
CA SER A 455 2.62 1.98 0.69
C SER A 455 3.49 3.20 0.39
N THR A 456 3.00 4.40 0.68
CA THR A 456 3.75 5.65 0.55
C THR A 456 4.48 6.05 1.83
N GLY A 457 4.40 5.22 2.89
CA GLY A 457 5.07 5.45 4.17
C GLY A 457 4.57 6.71 4.87
N LYS A 458 3.28 6.79 5.14
CA LYS A 458 2.72 7.95 5.83
C LYS A 458 2.48 7.66 7.31
N ALA A 459 2.69 8.67 8.15
CA ALA A 459 2.17 8.63 9.51
C ALA A 459 0.63 8.67 9.43
N ILE A 460 -0.03 7.63 9.95
CA ILE A 460 -1.47 7.44 9.79
C ILE A 460 -2.17 7.61 11.14
N VAL A 461 -3.22 8.45 11.17
CA VAL A 461 -4.17 8.54 12.28
C VAL A 461 -5.50 7.98 11.79
N SER A 462 -5.98 6.91 12.43
CA SER A 462 -7.16 6.17 11.97
C SER A 462 -8.09 5.79 13.11
N THR A 463 -9.39 5.82 12.86
CA THR A 463 -10.35 5.10 13.70
C THR A 463 -10.11 3.60 13.61
N PRO A 464 -10.39 2.82 14.68
CA PRO A 464 -10.14 1.38 14.73
C PRO A 464 -11.26 0.57 14.04
N PHE A 465 -11.48 0.80 12.73
CA PHE A 465 -12.30 -0.11 11.95
C PHE A 465 -11.55 -1.43 11.68
N LEU A 466 -12.25 -2.50 11.36
CA LEU A 466 -11.71 -3.86 11.34
C LEU A 466 -10.34 -3.99 10.64
N HIS A 467 -10.19 -3.41 9.44
CA HIS A 467 -8.90 -3.45 8.75
C HIS A 467 -7.83 -2.57 9.42
N ALA A 468 -8.23 -1.41 9.95
CA ALA A 468 -7.29 -0.51 10.62
C ALA A 468 -6.82 -1.05 11.98
N GLU A 469 -7.64 -1.82 12.69
CA GLU A 469 -7.24 -2.46 13.96
C GLU A 469 -6.00 -3.33 13.80
N GLU A 470 -5.90 -4.09 12.70
CA GLU A 470 -4.71 -4.91 12.40
C GLU A 470 -3.47 -4.03 12.21
N VAL A 471 -3.60 -2.95 11.44
CA VAL A 471 -2.52 -2.01 11.14
C VAL A 471 -2.08 -1.23 12.41
N ILE A 472 -3.05 -0.85 13.25
CA ILE A 472 -2.80 -0.17 14.53
C ILE A 472 -2.07 -1.11 15.50
N SER A 473 -2.48 -2.38 15.59
CA SER A 473 -1.86 -3.37 16.49
C SER A 473 -0.41 -3.67 16.12
N GLU A 474 -0.05 -3.55 14.83
CA GLU A 474 1.32 -3.70 14.33
C GLU A 474 2.16 -2.41 14.44
N GLY A 475 1.62 -1.35 15.07
CA GLY A 475 2.32 -0.08 15.26
C GLY A 475 2.57 0.68 13.96
N CYS A 476 1.73 0.48 12.94
CA CYS A 476 1.82 1.13 11.63
C CYS A 476 0.85 2.30 11.46
N ALA A 477 -0.06 2.50 12.42
CA ALA A 477 -0.97 3.63 12.50
C ALA A 477 -1.30 3.96 13.96
N TRP A 478 -1.73 5.19 14.22
CA TRP A 478 -2.21 5.62 15.51
C TRP A 478 -3.73 5.63 15.55
N LYS A 479 -4.26 5.08 16.66
CA LYS A 479 -5.70 5.02 16.92
C LYS A 479 -6.24 6.40 17.30
N CYS A 480 -7.33 6.83 16.65
CA CYS A 480 -8.23 7.86 17.15
C CYS A 480 -9.61 7.26 17.43
N GLU A 481 -10.40 7.93 18.27
CA GLU A 481 -11.74 7.45 18.62
C GLU A 481 -12.76 7.78 17.51
N PHE A 482 -13.79 6.95 17.38
CA PHE A 482 -14.86 7.18 16.41
C PHE A 482 -15.61 8.47 16.69
N ARG A 483 -15.80 9.30 15.65
CA ARG A 483 -16.57 10.55 15.72
C ARG A 483 -16.07 11.53 16.77
N ASP A 484 -14.76 11.50 17.07
CA ASP A 484 -14.12 12.35 18.07
C ASP A 484 -13.03 13.23 17.44
N PRO A 485 -13.36 14.49 17.08
CA PRO A 485 -12.38 15.46 16.59
C PRO A 485 -11.25 15.76 17.59
N GLY A 486 -11.53 15.68 18.90
CA GLY A 486 -10.55 15.92 19.95
C GLY A 486 -9.42 14.88 19.91
N SER A 487 -9.78 13.61 19.79
CA SER A 487 -8.82 12.52 19.65
C SER A 487 -7.96 12.66 18.39
N ILE A 488 -8.52 13.10 17.25
CA ILE A 488 -7.75 13.41 16.04
C ILE A 488 -6.78 14.56 16.29
N THR A 489 -7.25 15.64 16.95
CA THR A 489 -6.43 16.80 17.31
C THR A 489 -5.21 16.41 18.12
N ASP A 490 -5.40 15.63 19.19
CA ASP A 490 -4.32 15.25 20.11
C ASP A 490 -3.28 14.38 19.40
N ASN A 491 -3.73 13.42 18.59
CA ASN A 491 -2.84 12.57 17.82
C ASN A 491 -2.01 13.37 16.80
N VAL A 492 -2.66 14.23 16.01
CA VAL A 492 -1.95 15.05 15.00
C VAL A 492 -0.94 15.98 15.69
N ARG A 493 -1.33 16.65 16.80
CA ARG A 493 -0.41 17.52 17.55
C ARG A 493 0.79 16.75 18.08
N THR A 494 0.59 15.57 18.63
CA THR A 494 1.67 14.73 19.16
C THR A 494 2.63 14.33 18.04
N LEU A 495 2.12 13.90 16.88
CA LEU A 495 2.94 13.56 15.71
C LEU A 495 3.75 14.75 15.19
N LEU A 496 3.18 15.94 15.19
CA LEU A 496 3.90 17.15 14.75
C LEU A 496 4.95 17.64 15.77
N GLN A 497 4.81 17.28 17.05
CA GLN A 497 5.75 17.64 18.11
C GLN A 497 6.87 16.61 18.30
N GLN A 498 6.60 15.33 18.00
CA GLN A 498 7.52 14.21 18.26
C GLN A 498 7.98 13.59 16.95
N GLU A 499 9.02 14.20 16.36
CA GLU A 499 9.54 13.81 15.04
C GLU A 499 9.97 12.34 14.99
N ASP A 500 10.56 11.80 16.06
CA ASP A 500 11.02 10.41 16.12
C ASP A 500 9.85 9.42 16.06
N ILE A 501 8.75 9.73 16.74
CA ILE A 501 7.53 8.89 16.73
C ILE A 501 6.86 8.97 15.35
N HIS A 502 6.71 10.18 14.82
CA HIS A 502 6.16 10.42 13.49
C HIS A 502 6.87 9.54 12.46
N ARG A 503 8.16 9.62 12.47
CA ARG A 503 9.02 8.92 11.54
C ARG A 503 8.99 7.41 11.72
N LYS A 504 8.99 6.91 12.96
CA LYS A 504 8.86 5.48 13.21
C LYS A 504 7.56 4.93 12.63
N LEU A 505 6.46 5.69 12.72
CA LEU A 505 5.20 5.32 12.07
C LEU A 505 5.33 5.27 10.54
N GLU A 506 5.99 6.25 9.93
CA GLU A 506 6.23 6.27 8.47
C GLU A 506 7.02 5.03 8.02
N GLU A 507 8.09 4.71 8.74
CA GLU A 507 8.94 3.55 8.45
C GLU A 507 8.19 2.22 8.63
N ASN A 508 7.48 2.07 9.75
CA ASN A 508 6.67 0.88 10.03
C ASN A 508 5.59 0.69 8.95
N ALA A 509 4.85 1.76 8.63
CA ALA A 509 3.81 1.73 7.59
C ALA A 509 4.37 1.27 6.24
N TYR A 510 5.51 1.84 5.83
CA TYR A 510 6.16 1.46 4.59
C TYR A 510 6.61 -0.01 4.59
N GLN A 511 7.28 -0.46 5.64
CA GLN A 511 7.77 -1.84 5.73
C GLN A 511 6.63 -2.86 5.76
N TYR A 512 5.60 -2.59 6.56
CA TYR A 512 4.41 -3.44 6.65
C TYR A 512 3.74 -3.67 5.29
N SER A 513 3.68 -2.62 4.44
CA SER A 513 3.04 -2.70 3.13
C SER A 513 3.84 -3.47 2.07
N ARG A 514 5.12 -3.81 2.30
CA ARG A 514 5.96 -4.42 1.25
C ARG A 514 5.51 -5.80 0.82
N ASP A 515 4.94 -6.58 1.72
CA ASP A 515 4.37 -7.89 1.37
C ASP A 515 3.02 -7.78 0.63
N MET A 516 2.40 -6.59 0.68
CA MET A 516 1.09 -6.32 0.09
C MET A 516 1.16 -5.62 -1.26
N ILE A 517 2.34 -5.46 -1.87
CA ILE A 517 2.43 -4.89 -3.22
C ILE A 517 1.75 -5.80 -4.25
N TRP A 518 1.12 -5.21 -5.27
CA TRP A 518 0.36 -5.93 -6.28
C TRP A 518 1.04 -7.17 -6.86
N PRO A 519 2.36 -7.17 -7.19
CA PRO A 519 3.02 -8.40 -7.66
C PRO A 519 2.96 -9.56 -6.67
N ASN A 520 3.11 -9.30 -5.36
CA ASN A 520 3.06 -10.34 -4.32
C ASN A 520 1.63 -10.85 -4.10
N VAL A 521 0.65 -9.94 -4.12
CA VAL A 521 -0.77 -10.28 -4.02
C VAL A 521 -1.22 -11.10 -5.23
N ALA A 522 -0.84 -10.71 -6.44
CA ALA A 522 -1.15 -11.46 -7.66
C ALA A 522 -0.59 -12.89 -7.63
N MET A 523 0.64 -13.09 -7.11
CA MET A 523 1.18 -14.44 -6.92
C MET A 523 0.35 -15.29 -5.96
N GLN A 524 -0.13 -14.71 -4.86
CA GLN A 524 -0.97 -15.44 -3.90
C GLN A 524 -2.29 -15.87 -4.56
N TYR A 525 -2.91 -14.99 -5.38
CA TYR A 525 -4.09 -15.35 -6.15
C TYR A 525 -3.82 -16.46 -7.16
N VAL A 526 -2.73 -16.36 -7.93
CA VAL A 526 -2.38 -17.39 -8.93
C VAL A 526 -2.14 -18.72 -8.25
N ASN A 527 -1.42 -18.76 -7.14
CA ASN A 527 -1.21 -19.99 -6.37
C ASN A 527 -2.56 -20.58 -5.89
N LEU A 528 -3.48 -19.75 -5.42
CA LEU A 528 -4.80 -20.17 -5.00
C LEU A 528 -5.63 -20.73 -6.18
N PHE A 529 -5.49 -20.15 -7.38
CA PHE A 529 -6.17 -20.65 -8.57
C PHE A 529 -5.68 -22.06 -8.93
N TYR A 530 -4.36 -22.29 -8.91
CA TYR A 530 -3.80 -23.63 -9.14
C TYR A 530 -4.21 -24.63 -8.06
N GLU A 531 -4.17 -24.25 -6.78
CA GLU A 531 -4.68 -25.05 -5.66
C GLU A 531 -6.16 -25.43 -5.88
N THR A 532 -6.98 -24.47 -6.31
CA THR A 532 -8.41 -24.69 -6.56
C THR A 532 -8.64 -25.69 -7.70
N LEU A 533 -7.77 -25.73 -8.69
CA LEU A 533 -7.81 -26.66 -9.83
C LEU A 533 -7.19 -28.01 -9.51
N GLY A 534 -6.59 -28.19 -8.32
CA GLY A 534 -5.89 -29.43 -7.94
C GLY A 534 -4.58 -29.65 -8.69
N MET A 535 -3.92 -28.59 -9.09
CA MET A 535 -2.70 -28.57 -9.93
C MET A 535 -1.45 -28.19 -9.15
#